data_c341c317fa19f66c6d4a1d0ecfb444cb
#
_entry.id   c341c317fa19f66c6d4a1d0ecfb444cb
#
_cell.length_a   1.000
_cell.length_b   1.000
_cell.length_c   1.000
_cell.angle_alpha   90.00
_cell.angle_beta   90.00
_cell.angle_gamma   90.00
#
_symmetry.space_group_name_H-M   'P 1'
#
loop_
_entity.id
_entity.type
_entity.pdbx_description
1 polymer ?
#
loop_
_entity_poly.entity_id
_entity_poly.type
_entity_poly.pdbx_seq_one_letter_code
_entity_poly.pdbx_strand_id
1 'polypeptide(L)'
;MSVFSLSDTKPLLPREIAAGMITQAQQGSVVSRLSGADPMRFGNVDYLVFNDVPKAEFVEENGEKSSTSGSFTSVTAVPHKAQVTMRFSEEVKWADEDYQLGALQTLASSGSTALARALDFGVIHAINPLTGSKIPGWTNNITTTPKVITGDSKTDVDDQFRNAVGMLIKNPKPIAVTGAAFDSSFAWDLASLKTKDGSGATSQLRYPQLGFGTDITSFMGLPTAQSN
;
A
#
# COMPACT_ATOMS: atom_id res chain seq x y z
N MET A 1 -2.96 -32.98 14.87
CA MET A 1 -2.40 -31.61 14.78
C MET A 1 -3.37 -30.65 15.48
N SER A 2 -2.90 -30.01 16.52
CA SER A 2 -3.71 -29.02 17.25
C SER A 2 -3.75 -27.72 16.46
N VAL A 3 -4.93 -27.14 16.28
CA VAL A 3 -5.10 -25.80 15.66
C VAL A 3 -5.20 -24.83 16.81
N PHE A 4 -4.25 -23.91 16.92
CA PHE A 4 -4.32 -22.83 17.90
C PHE A 4 -5.29 -21.76 17.41
N SER A 5 -6.37 -21.55 18.13
CA SER A 5 -7.21 -20.36 17.99
C SER A 5 -6.64 -19.22 18.83
N LEU A 6 -7.04 -17.99 18.54
CA LEU A 6 -6.60 -16.81 19.32
C LEU A 6 -7.01 -16.91 20.81
N SER A 7 -8.04 -17.70 21.13
CA SER A 7 -8.48 -18.02 22.49
C SER A 7 -7.54 -18.97 23.22
N ASP A 8 -6.91 -19.91 22.48
CA ASP A 8 -6.01 -20.91 23.05
C ASP A 8 -4.57 -20.39 23.21
N THR A 9 -4.22 -19.32 22.49
CA THR A 9 -2.89 -18.70 22.51
C THR A 9 -2.74 -17.60 23.56
N LYS A 10 -3.83 -17.18 24.20
CA LYS A 10 -3.77 -16.15 25.25
C LYS A 10 -2.74 -16.40 26.35
N PRO A 11 -2.49 -17.64 26.80
CA PRO A 11 -1.40 -17.91 27.75
C PRO A 11 -0.01 -18.06 27.10
N LEU A 12 0.09 -18.22 25.77
CA LEU A 12 1.33 -18.57 25.08
C LEU A 12 1.97 -17.39 24.33
N LEU A 13 1.21 -16.35 24.01
CA LEU A 13 1.73 -15.17 23.33
C LEU A 13 1.81 -13.99 24.30
N PRO A 14 3.01 -13.61 24.77
CA PRO A 14 3.20 -12.40 25.55
C PRO A 14 2.65 -11.18 24.81
N ARG A 15 2.04 -10.25 25.53
CA ARG A 15 1.47 -9.02 24.95
C ARG A 15 2.49 -8.22 24.13
N GLU A 16 3.74 -8.24 24.53
CA GLU A 16 4.85 -7.59 23.86
C GLU A 16 5.11 -8.17 22.47
N ILE A 17 5.06 -9.49 22.31
CA ILE A 17 5.20 -10.16 21.02
C ILE A 17 4.01 -9.82 20.10
N ALA A 18 2.79 -9.83 20.63
CA ALA A 18 1.60 -9.48 19.86
C ALA A 18 1.61 -8.01 19.40
N ALA A 19 2.04 -7.08 20.26
CA ALA A 19 2.21 -5.67 19.89
C ALA A 19 3.30 -5.49 18.84
N GLY A 20 4.43 -6.19 18.99
CA GLY A 20 5.52 -6.20 18.02
C GLY A 20 5.10 -6.70 16.63
N MET A 21 4.26 -7.73 16.58
CA MET A 21 3.69 -8.25 15.32
C MET A 21 2.91 -7.19 14.53
N ILE A 22 2.04 -6.44 15.21
CA ILE A 22 1.22 -5.40 14.57
C ILE A 22 2.11 -4.29 14.04
N THR A 23 3.06 -3.83 14.83
CA THR A 23 4.02 -2.79 14.41
C THR A 23 4.85 -3.25 13.21
N GLN A 24 5.35 -4.47 13.23
CA GLN A 24 6.13 -5.04 12.14
C GLN A 24 5.28 -5.23 10.87
N ALA A 25 4.01 -5.64 11.00
CA ALA A 25 3.09 -5.74 9.88
C ALA A 25 2.82 -4.36 9.24
N GLN A 26 2.65 -3.32 10.06
CA GLN A 26 2.49 -1.95 9.55
C GLN A 26 3.74 -1.44 8.83
N GLN A 27 4.92 -1.74 9.36
CA GLN A 27 6.19 -1.34 8.73
C GLN A 27 6.47 -2.11 7.43
N GLY A 28 6.01 -3.34 7.32
CA GLY A 28 6.18 -4.19 6.14
C GLY A 28 5.18 -3.90 5.01
N SER A 29 4.08 -3.20 5.27
CA SER A 29 3.06 -2.88 4.27
C SER A 29 3.35 -1.57 3.54
N VAL A 30 3.27 -1.60 2.22
CA VAL A 30 3.40 -0.42 1.35
C VAL A 30 2.27 0.57 1.62
N VAL A 31 1.05 0.08 1.79
CA VAL A 31 -0.12 0.91 2.08
C VAL A 31 0.07 1.67 3.38
N SER A 32 0.53 1.01 4.44
CA SER A 32 0.75 1.65 5.74
C SER A 32 1.92 2.65 5.73
N ARG A 33 2.93 2.43 4.88
CA ARG A 33 4.09 3.33 4.76
C ARG A 33 3.78 4.61 3.99
N LEU A 34 2.90 4.54 2.99
CA LEU A 34 2.60 5.66 2.08
C LEU A 34 1.29 6.37 2.41
N SER A 35 0.39 5.73 3.17
CA SER A 35 -0.91 6.29 3.53
C SER A 35 -0.98 6.57 5.02
N GLY A 36 -1.61 7.69 5.38
CA GLY A 36 -2.00 7.94 6.77
C GLY A 36 -3.06 6.94 7.23
N ALA A 37 -3.03 6.57 8.50
CA ALA A 37 -4.04 5.74 9.13
C ALA A 37 -5.07 6.62 9.85
N ASP A 38 -6.35 6.43 9.52
CA ASP A 38 -7.46 7.01 10.27
C ASP A 38 -8.10 5.88 11.12
N PRO A 39 -7.99 5.94 12.47
CA PRO A 39 -8.48 4.88 13.33
C PRO A 39 -10.00 4.83 13.29
N MET A 40 -10.53 3.72 12.77
CA MET A 40 -11.97 3.44 12.77
C MET A 40 -12.43 2.92 14.13
N ARG A 41 -13.62 3.38 14.56
CA ARG A 41 -14.36 2.72 15.64
C ARG A 41 -14.99 1.42 15.12
N PHE A 42 -15.41 0.54 16.04
CA PHE A 42 -16.15 -0.67 15.67
C PHE A 42 -17.42 -0.28 14.91
N GLY A 43 -17.54 -0.71 13.67
CA GLY A 43 -18.68 -0.46 12.79
C GLY A 43 -18.29 0.24 11.48
N ASN A 44 -19.28 0.44 10.62
CA ASN A 44 -19.11 1.16 9.37
C ASN A 44 -18.97 2.65 9.64
N VAL A 45 -18.14 3.33 8.84
CA VAL A 45 -17.97 4.78 8.90
C VAL A 45 -18.29 5.36 7.53
N ASP A 46 -19.20 6.34 7.51
CA ASP A 46 -19.56 7.05 6.28
C ASP A 46 -18.74 8.34 6.16
N TYR A 47 -17.97 8.44 5.08
CA TYR A 47 -17.23 9.63 4.72
C TYR A 47 -17.98 10.41 3.65
N LEU A 48 -18.29 11.67 3.94
CA LEU A 48 -18.89 12.59 2.96
C LEU A 48 -17.77 13.21 2.12
N VAL A 49 -17.81 12.94 0.82
CA VAL A 49 -16.88 13.50 -0.16
C VAL A 49 -17.60 14.59 -0.94
N PHE A 50 -17.06 15.81 -0.91
CA PHE A 50 -17.55 16.93 -1.69
C PHE A 50 -17.00 16.85 -3.12
N ASN A 51 -17.88 16.66 -4.11
CA ASN A 51 -17.46 16.38 -5.49
C ASN A 51 -17.15 17.64 -6.29
N ASP A 52 -17.71 18.78 -5.93
CA ASP A 52 -17.60 20.00 -6.70
C ASP A 52 -16.58 20.96 -6.12
N VAL A 53 -15.95 21.72 -7.01
CA VAL A 53 -15.11 22.86 -6.60
C VAL A 53 -16.00 24.12 -6.67
N PRO A 54 -16.36 24.72 -5.53
CA PRO A 54 -17.15 25.94 -5.56
C PRO A 54 -16.38 27.03 -6.31
N LYS A 55 -17.10 27.74 -7.19
CA LYS A 55 -16.55 28.86 -7.96
C LYS A 55 -16.96 30.17 -7.29
N ALA A 56 -16.01 31.05 -7.10
CA ALA A 56 -16.27 32.42 -6.68
C ALA A 56 -16.52 33.30 -7.91
N GLU A 57 -17.38 34.29 -7.76
CA GLU A 57 -17.64 35.31 -8.76
C GLU A 57 -17.43 36.70 -8.18
N PHE A 58 -17.11 37.66 -9.05
CA PHE A 58 -17.09 39.06 -8.70
C PHE A 58 -18.46 39.64 -9.02
N VAL A 59 -19.11 40.24 -8.02
CA VAL A 59 -20.42 40.85 -8.15
C VAL A 59 -20.30 42.32 -7.89
N GLU A 60 -20.92 43.17 -8.71
CA GLU A 60 -21.00 44.62 -8.48
C GLU A 60 -21.89 44.95 -7.27
N GLU A 61 -21.75 46.15 -6.74
CA GLU A 61 -22.59 46.64 -5.64
C GLU A 61 -24.06 46.57 -6.06
N ASN A 62 -24.87 45.85 -5.29
CA ASN A 62 -26.28 45.50 -5.59
C ASN A 62 -26.53 44.49 -6.75
N GLY A 63 -25.50 43.82 -7.27
CA GLY A 63 -25.63 42.74 -8.24
C GLY A 63 -26.32 41.52 -7.68
N GLU A 64 -27.01 40.77 -8.53
CA GLU A 64 -27.65 39.50 -8.19
C GLU A 64 -26.57 38.45 -7.91
N LYS A 65 -26.71 37.72 -6.79
CA LYS A 65 -25.78 36.67 -6.40
C LYS A 65 -26.18 35.33 -7.02
N SER A 66 -25.27 34.71 -7.79
CA SER A 66 -25.48 33.37 -8.29
C SER A 66 -25.21 32.32 -7.19
N SER A 67 -25.98 31.23 -7.18
CA SER A 67 -25.75 30.11 -6.29
C SER A 67 -24.96 29.02 -6.98
N THR A 68 -23.87 28.57 -6.35
CA THR A 68 -23.15 27.39 -6.80
C THR A 68 -23.78 26.16 -6.16
N SER A 69 -24.31 25.25 -6.99
CA SER A 69 -24.79 23.94 -6.50
C SER A 69 -23.59 23.03 -6.21
N GLY A 70 -23.62 22.38 -5.06
CA GLY A 70 -22.61 21.38 -4.68
C GLY A 70 -23.25 20.01 -4.51
N SER A 71 -22.56 18.96 -4.91
CA SER A 71 -22.96 17.57 -4.71
C SER A 71 -22.05 16.86 -3.71
N PHE A 72 -22.64 16.04 -2.86
CA PHE A 72 -21.93 15.18 -1.92
C PHE A 72 -22.11 13.72 -2.33
N THR A 73 -21.03 12.95 -2.26
CA THR A 73 -21.07 11.49 -2.35
C THR A 73 -20.67 10.90 -1.02
N SER A 74 -21.45 9.95 -0.52
CA SER A 74 -21.09 9.18 0.67
C SER A 74 -20.27 7.96 0.26
N VAL A 75 -19.14 7.76 0.91
CA VAL A 75 -18.31 6.55 0.78
C VAL A 75 -18.29 5.84 2.13
N THR A 76 -18.87 4.64 2.18
CA THR A 76 -18.92 3.83 3.39
C THR A 76 -17.65 2.98 3.51
N ALA A 77 -16.87 3.20 4.56
CA ALA A 77 -15.78 2.32 4.94
C ALA A 77 -16.30 1.18 5.81
N VAL A 78 -16.03 -0.04 5.39
CA VAL A 78 -16.44 -1.27 6.08
C VAL A 78 -15.20 -1.95 6.65
N PRO A 79 -15.19 -2.33 7.95
CA PRO A 79 -14.06 -3.03 8.53
C PRO A 79 -13.97 -4.45 7.99
N HIS A 80 -12.77 -4.87 7.63
CA HIS A 80 -12.46 -6.22 7.18
C HIS A 80 -11.46 -6.88 8.09
N LYS A 81 -11.60 -8.19 8.29
CA LYS A 81 -10.71 -8.98 9.14
C LYS A 81 -9.69 -9.75 8.29
N ALA A 82 -8.41 -9.50 8.53
CA ALA A 82 -7.34 -10.36 8.07
C ALA A 82 -6.89 -11.28 9.21
N GLN A 83 -6.60 -12.55 8.90
CA GLN A 83 -6.09 -13.51 9.87
C GLN A 83 -5.02 -14.40 9.25
N VAL A 84 -4.08 -14.82 10.07
CA VAL A 84 -3.06 -15.81 9.75
C VAL A 84 -3.19 -16.96 10.74
N THR A 85 -3.18 -18.19 10.24
CA THR A 85 -3.18 -19.39 11.08
C THR A 85 -1.92 -20.19 10.79
N MET A 86 -1.10 -20.35 11.81
CA MET A 86 0.13 -21.11 11.73
C MET A 86 0.01 -22.38 12.60
N ARG A 87 0.64 -23.46 12.16
CA ARG A 87 0.67 -24.71 12.88
C ARG A 87 2.12 -25.11 13.12
N PHE A 88 2.41 -25.67 14.25
CA PHE A 88 3.70 -26.26 14.58
C PHE A 88 3.49 -27.65 15.21
N SER A 89 4.55 -28.46 15.20
CA SER A 89 4.51 -29.81 15.76
C SER A 89 4.39 -29.76 17.29
N GLU A 90 3.83 -30.82 17.87
CA GLU A 90 3.75 -30.93 19.34
C GLU A 90 5.13 -31.01 19.99
N GLU A 91 6.16 -31.41 19.27
CA GLU A 91 7.54 -31.47 19.74
C GLU A 91 8.07 -30.14 20.27
N VAL A 92 7.61 -29.01 19.69
CA VAL A 92 7.97 -27.66 20.18
C VAL A 92 7.50 -27.44 21.60
N LYS A 93 6.41 -28.08 22.04
CA LYS A 93 5.89 -27.97 23.42
C LYS A 93 6.77 -28.67 24.44
N TRP A 94 7.58 -29.64 24.00
CA TRP A 94 8.46 -30.42 24.85
C TRP A 94 9.89 -29.86 24.91
N ALA A 95 10.18 -28.83 24.12
CA ALA A 95 11.43 -28.12 24.11
C ALA A 95 11.58 -27.22 25.34
N ASP A 96 12.78 -26.77 25.62
CA ASP A 96 13.03 -25.78 26.68
C ASP A 96 12.38 -24.42 26.37
N GLU A 97 12.23 -23.59 27.38
CA GLU A 97 11.52 -22.30 27.28
C GLU A 97 12.18 -21.35 26.27
N ASP A 98 13.51 -21.33 26.20
CA ASP A 98 14.25 -20.45 25.27
C ASP A 98 13.98 -20.85 23.81
N TYR A 99 13.97 -22.13 23.51
CA TYR A 99 13.64 -22.63 22.20
C TYR A 99 12.17 -22.35 21.82
N GLN A 100 11.25 -22.55 22.76
CA GLN A 100 9.83 -22.22 22.56
C GLN A 100 9.65 -20.73 22.27
N LEU A 101 10.33 -19.85 23.01
CA LEU A 101 10.28 -18.40 22.81
C LEU A 101 10.85 -18.00 21.45
N GLY A 102 11.99 -18.57 21.06
CA GLY A 102 12.60 -18.34 19.74
C GLY A 102 11.69 -18.79 18.58
N ALA A 103 11.05 -19.95 18.71
CA ALA A 103 10.07 -20.44 17.73
C ALA A 103 8.86 -19.52 17.62
N LEU A 104 8.33 -19.04 18.75
CA LEU A 104 7.20 -18.10 18.78
C LEU A 104 7.56 -16.76 18.13
N GLN A 105 8.75 -16.22 18.38
CA GLN A 105 9.22 -14.99 17.76
C GLN A 105 9.35 -15.14 16.23
N THR A 106 9.90 -16.26 15.76
CA THR A 106 10.00 -16.56 14.31
C THR A 106 8.63 -16.66 13.66
N LEU A 107 7.69 -17.36 14.30
CA LEU A 107 6.30 -17.45 13.84
C LEU A 107 5.61 -16.09 13.83
N ALA A 108 5.83 -15.28 14.87
CA ALA A 108 5.30 -13.93 14.98
C ALA A 108 5.81 -13.04 13.82
N SER A 109 7.09 -13.08 13.51
CA SER A 109 7.69 -12.35 12.39
C SER A 109 7.11 -12.79 11.04
N SER A 110 7.02 -14.11 10.81
CA SER A 110 6.43 -14.66 9.59
C SER A 110 4.95 -14.28 9.45
N GLY A 111 4.21 -14.30 10.56
CA GLY A 111 2.81 -13.88 10.61
C GLY A 111 2.64 -12.39 10.30
N SER A 112 3.53 -11.55 10.80
CA SER A 112 3.54 -10.11 10.51
C SER A 112 3.73 -9.82 9.03
N THR A 113 4.68 -10.51 8.40
CA THR A 113 4.92 -10.39 6.95
C THR A 113 3.71 -10.83 6.13
N ALA A 114 3.06 -11.93 6.54
CA ALA A 114 1.84 -12.41 5.87
C ALA A 114 0.67 -11.41 6.02
N LEU A 115 0.51 -10.77 7.19
CA LEU A 115 -0.51 -9.75 7.41
C LEU A 115 -0.23 -8.47 6.62
N ALA A 116 1.02 -8.02 6.53
CA ALA A 116 1.42 -6.90 5.70
C ALA A 116 1.08 -7.14 4.23
N ARG A 117 1.44 -8.33 3.72
CA ARG A 117 1.10 -8.75 2.36
C ARG A 117 -0.41 -8.82 2.13
N ALA A 118 -1.17 -9.33 3.10
CA ALA A 118 -2.63 -9.39 3.00
C ALA A 118 -3.26 -7.99 2.91
N LEU A 119 -2.73 -7.02 3.65
CA LEU A 119 -3.17 -5.63 3.59
C LEU A 119 -2.90 -5.03 2.21
N ASP A 120 -1.70 -5.20 1.68
CA ASP A 120 -1.32 -4.66 0.37
C ASP A 120 -2.15 -5.29 -0.76
N PHE A 121 -2.27 -6.62 -0.80
CA PHE A 121 -3.09 -7.33 -1.81
C PHE A 121 -4.56 -6.96 -1.72
N GLY A 122 -5.10 -6.80 -0.51
CA GLY A 122 -6.48 -6.41 -0.29
C GLY A 122 -6.77 -5.00 -0.79
N VAL A 123 -5.99 -4.02 -0.37
CA VAL A 123 -6.22 -2.60 -0.68
C VAL A 123 -5.88 -2.28 -2.14
N ILE A 124 -4.78 -2.80 -2.67
CA ILE A 124 -4.35 -2.48 -4.02
C ILE A 124 -5.16 -3.26 -5.06
N HIS A 125 -5.32 -4.57 -4.88
CA HIS A 125 -5.84 -5.47 -5.92
C HIS A 125 -7.19 -6.09 -5.60
N ALA A 126 -7.70 -6.00 -4.36
CA ALA A 126 -8.83 -6.77 -3.86
C ALA A 126 -8.65 -8.29 -4.05
N ILE A 127 -7.44 -8.80 -3.85
CA ILE A 127 -7.08 -10.21 -3.99
C ILE A 127 -6.80 -10.81 -2.60
N ASN A 128 -7.30 -12.02 -2.39
CA ASN A 128 -6.95 -12.83 -1.22
C ASN A 128 -5.60 -13.52 -1.49
N PRO A 129 -4.53 -13.20 -0.73
CA PRO A 129 -3.20 -13.74 -0.99
C PRO A 129 -3.09 -15.25 -0.79
N LEU A 130 -4.01 -15.86 -0.02
CA LEU A 130 -4.04 -17.32 0.20
C LEU A 130 -4.55 -18.07 -1.03
N THR A 131 -5.55 -17.53 -1.73
CA THR A 131 -6.21 -18.20 -2.86
C THR A 131 -5.81 -17.63 -4.22
N GLY A 132 -5.19 -16.45 -4.25
CA GLY A 132 -4.88 -15.72 -5.49
C GLY A 132 -6.12 -15.17 -6.22
N SER A 133 -7.31 -15.32 -5.64
CA SER A 133 -8.58 -14.94 -6.25
C SER A 133 -9.08 -13.59 -5.73
N LYS A 134 -9.88 -12.88 -6.55
CA LYS A 134 -10.53 -11.65 -6.11
C LYS A 134 -11.49 -11.93 -4.95
N ILE A 135 -11.52 -11.01 -4.00
CA ILE A 135 -12.41 -11.09 -2.85
C ILE A 135 -13.81 -10.64 -3.30
N PRO A 136 -14.85 -11.48 -3.16
CA PRO A 136 -16.20 -11.12 -3.53
C PRO A 136 -16.70 -9.88 -2.77
N GLY A 137 -17.34 -8.97 -3.49
CA GLY A 137 -17.88 -7.73 -2.90
C GLY A 137 -16.89 -6.59 -2.71
N TRP A 138 -15.57 -6.80 -2.91
CA TRP A 138 -14.58 -5.72 -2.87
C TRP A 138 -14.45 -5.08 -4.25
N THR A 139 -15.32 -4.12 -4.53
CA THR A 139 -15.34 -3.42 -5.83
C THR A 139 -14.48 -2.16 -5.86
N ASN A 140 -14.17 -1.61 -4.69
CA ASN A 140 -13.38 -0.38 -4.55
C ASN A 140 -11.95 -0.72 -4.13
N ASN A 141 -11.02 -0.68 -5.07
CA ASN A 141 -9.59 -0.92 -4.84
C ASN A 141 -8.76 -0.02 -5.77
N ILE A 142 -7.46 0.12 -5.50
CA ILE A 142 -6.60 1.06 -6.23
C ILE A 142 -6.52 0.71 -7.71
N THR A 143 -6.50 -0.57 -8.08
CA THR A 143 -6.40 -1.00 -9.49
C THR A 143 -7.67 -0.77 -10.31
N THR A 144 -8.79 -0.38 -9.70
CA THR A 144 -10.01 0.00 -10.44
C THR A 144 -9.98 1.44 -10.96
N THR A 145 -8.92 2.20 -10.67
CA THR A 145 -8.79 3.58 -11.18
C THR A 145 -8.78 3.61 -12.70
N PRO A 146 -9.50 4.57 -13.35
CA PRO A 146 -9.41 4.78 -14.78
C PRO A 146 -8.11 5.47 -15.22
N LYS A 147 -7.30 5.94 -14.26
CA LYS A 147 -6.03 6.63 -14.52
C LYS A 147 -4.90 5.61 -14.60
N VAL A 148 -4.82 4.92 -15.72
CA VAL A 148 -3.83 3.88 -15.98
C VAL A 148 -2.96 4.31 -17.15
N ILE A 149 -1.64 4.16 -17.03
CA ILE A 149 -0.69 4.23 -18.12
C ILE A 149 -0.24 2.81 -18.41
N THR A 150 -0.51 2.33 -19.60
CA THR A 150 0.05 1.06 -20.06
C THR A 150 1.50 1.31 -20.45
N GLY A 151 2.42 0.56 -19.87
CA GLY A 151 3.84 0.63 -20.20
C GLY A 151 4.06 0.33 -21.69
N ASP A 152 4.84 1.17 -22.36
CA ASP A 152 5.24 1.03 -23.75
C ASP A 152 6.76 0.92 -23.81
N SER A 153 7.26 -0.07 -24.54
CA SER A 153 8.71 -0.25 -24.77
C SER A 153 9.36 0.88 -25.57
N LYS A 154 8.56 1.73 -26.22
CA LYS A 154 9.02 2.87 -27.04
C LYS A 154 9.17 4.16 -26.23
N THR A 155 8.40 4.29 -25.14
CA THR A 155 8.41 5.48 -24.31
C THR A 155 9.35 5.26 -23.13
N ASP A 156 10.16 6.26 -22.85
CA ASP A 156 11.08 6.22 -21.73
C ASP A 156 10.35 6.10 -20.38
N VAL A 157 10.90 5.34 -19.44
CA VAL A 157 10.32 5.13 -18.10
C VAL A 157 10.11 6.44 -17.37
N ASP A 158 11.02 7.42 -17.52
CA ASP A 158 10.88 8.74 -16.91
C ASP A 158 9.68 9.50 -17.43
N ASP A 159 9.46 9.42 -18.76
CA ASP A 159 8.32 10.09 -19.37
C ASP A 159 7.01 9.39 -19.01
N GLN A 160 7.01 8.06 -18.90
CA GLN A 160 5.85 7.32 -18.41
C GLN A 160 5.52 7.73 -16.98
N PHE A 161 6.52 7.82 -16.10
CA PHE A 161 6.32 8.24 -14.71
C PHE A 161 5.84 9.70 -14.62
N ARG A 162 6.44 10.62 -15.37
CA ARG A 162 5.98 12.02 -15.46
C ARG A 162 4.55 12.13 -15.96
N ASN A 163 4.18 11.33 -16.95
CA ASN A 163 2.82 11.29 -17.49
C ASN A 163 1.84 10.79 -16.43
N ALA A 164 2.19 9.75 -15.67
CA ALA A 164 1.37 9.25 -14.58
C ALA A 164 1.12 10.33 -13.50
N VAL A 165 2.17 11.00 -13.06
CA VAL A 165 2.06 12.12 -12.12
C VAL A 165 1.26 13.27 -12.73
N GLY A 166 1.49 13.57 -14.01
CA GLY A 166 0.77 14.60 -14.76
C GLY A 166 -0.74 14.36 -14.83
N MET A 167 -1.18 13.10 -14.96
CA MET A 167 -2.60 12.73 -14.95
C MET A 167 -3.30 13.07 -13.64
N LEU A 168 -2.58 13.05 -12.52
CA LEU A 168 -3.11 13.39 -11.21
C LEU A 168 -3.14 14.91 -10.99
N ILE A 169 -2.06 15.60 -11.34
CA ILE A 169 -1.90 17.05 -11.11
C ILE A 169 -2.77 17.88 -12.08
N LYS A 170 -2.83 17.47 -13.35
CA LYS A 170 -3.61 18.20 -14.39
C LYS A 170 -5.12 17.95 -14.32
N ASN A 171 -5.61 17.25 -13.33
CA ASN A 171 -7.04 17.03 -13.12
C ASN A 171 -7.72 18.37 -12.73
N PRO A 172 -9.02 18.59 -13.08
CA PRO A 172 -9.81 19.72 -12.58
C PRO A 172 -9.78 19.87 -11.05
N LYS A 173 -9.66 18.75 -10.33
CA LYS A 173 -9.27 18.70 -8.92
C LYS A 173 -7.86 18.13 -8.82
N PRO A 174 -6.83 18.98 -8.75
CA PRO A 174 -5.45 18.49 -8.67
C PRO A 174 -5.27 17.68 -7.38
N ILE A 175 -4.71 16.48 -7.56
CA ILE A 175 -4.40 15.58 -6.45
C ILE A 175 -2.89 15.66 -6.23
N ALA A 176 -2.48 16.02 -5.03
CA ALA A 176 -1.08 15.99 -4.65
C ALA A 176 -0.58 14.54 -4.63
N VAL A 177 0.51 14.28 -5.33
CA VAL A 177 1.17 12.96 -5.27
C VAL A 177 2.08 12.95 -4.05
N THR A 178 1.76 12.09 -3.09
CA THR A 178 2.47 12.01 -1.82
C THR A 178 3.48 10.87 -1.75
N GLY A 179 3.41 9.90 -2.68
CA GLY A 179 4.31 8.78 -2.71
C GLY A 179 4.09 7.87 -3.92
N ALA A 180 4.99 6.93 -4.10
CA ALA A 180 4.91 5.91 -5.13
C ALA A 180 5.18 4.51 -4.57
N ALA A 181 4.39 3.54 -4.98
CA ALA A 181 4.55 2.13 -4.65
C ALA A 181 5.14 1.39 -5.83
N PHE A 182 6.18 0.61 -5.59
CA PHE A 182 6.85 -0.19 -6.62
C PHE A 182 6.76 -1.67 -6.29
N ASP A 183 6.62 -2.47 -7.34
CA ASP A 183 6.88 -3.90 -7.27
C ASP A 183 8.39 -4.15 -7.20
N SER A 184 8.82 -5.20 -6.51
CA SER A 184 10.24 -5.53 -6.33
C SER A 184 10.96 -5.80 -7.64
N SER A 185 10.28 -6.41 -8.63
CA SER A 185 10.85 -6.67 -9.95
C SER A 185 11.05 -5.38 -10.73
N PHE A 186 10.06 -4.47 -10.69
CA PHE A 186 10.16 -3.15 -11.32
C PHE A 186 11.27 -2.30 -10.68
N ALA A 187 11.39 -2.35 -9.35
CA ALA A 187 12.46 -1.66 -8.62
C ALA A 187 13.85 -2.12 -9.05
N TRP A 188 14.02 -3.45 -9.23
CA TRP A 188 15.26 -4.03 -9.75
C TRP A 188 15.55 -3.59 -11.18
N ASP A 189 14.55 -3.64 -12.06
CA ASP A 189 14.68 -3.22 -13.45
C ASP A 189 15.07 -1.74 -13.54
N LEU A 190 14.45 -0.89 -12.72
CA LEU A 190 14.76 0.53 -12.63
C LEU A 190 16.19 0.79 -12.16
N ALA A 191 16.65 0.08 -11.13
CA ALA A 191 18.02 0.17 -10.62
C ALA A 191 19.07 -0.33 -11.64
N SER A 192 18.68 -1.25 -12.50
CA SER A 192 19.53 -1.86 -13.54
C SER A 192 19.55 -1.08 -14.86
N LEU A 193 18.70 -0.06 -15.00
CA LEU A 193 18.63 0.75 -16.22
C LEU A 193 19.95 1.45 -16.50
N LYS A 194 20.39 1.34 -17.76
CA LYS A 194 21.61 2.00 -18.27
C LYS A 194 21.25 3.12 -19.22
N THR A 195 22.01 4.20 -19.17
CA THR A 195 21.96 5.27 -20.16
C THR A 195 22.58 4.80 -21.48
N LYS A 196 21.92 5.11 -22.59
CA LYS A 196 22.52 4.98 -23.93
C LYS A 196 23.23 6.30 -24.25
N ASP A 197 24.48 6.22 -24.65
CA ASP A 197 25.16 7.36 -25.23
C ASP A 197 24.65 7.64 -26.65
N GLY A 198 25.05 8.75 -27.26
CA GLY A 198 24.64 9.12 -28.62
C GLY A 198 25.05 8.11 -29.71
N SER A 199 25.94 7.16 -29.39
CA SER A 199 26.34 6.06 -30.27
C SER A 199 25.55 4.77 -30.06
N GLY A 200 24.64 4.77 -29.05
CA GLY A 200 23.85 3.61 -28.68
C GLY A 200 24.55 2.64 -27.73
N ALA A 201 25.79 2.93 -27.33
CA ALA A 201 26.50 2.14 -26.34
C ALA A 201 25.95 2.41 -24.92
N THR A 202 25.76 1.34 -24.16
CA THR A 202 25.31 1.43 -22.76
C THR A 202 26.51 1.53 -21.84
N SER A 203 26.76 2.68 -21.21
CA SER A 203 27.97 2.87 -20.44
C SER A 203 27.77 3.04 -18.93
N GLN A 204 26.70 3.64 -18.49
CA GLN A 204 26.52 3.98 -17.07
C GLN A 204 25.11 3.63 -16.58
N LEU A 205 24.98 3.33 -15.27
CA LEU A 205 23.67 3.22 -14.63
C LEU A 205 22.96 4.57 -14.70
N ARG A 206 21.69 4.54 -15.08
CA ARG A 206 20.87 5.74 -15.21
C ARG A 206 20.55 6.37 -13.85
N TYR A 207 20.37 5.53 -12.85
CA TYR A 207 20.09 5.92 -11.49
C TYR A 207 21.10 5.31 -10.52
N PRO A 208 22.34 5.82 -10.50
CA PRO A 208 23.39 5.27 -9.64
C PRO A 208 23.10 5.41 -8.14
N GLN A 209 22.15 6.30 -7.77
CA GLN A 209 21.68 6.46 -6.39
C GLN A 209 20.75 5.33 -5.93
N LEU A 210 20.20 4.53 -6.86
CA LEU A 210 19.41 3.36 -6.52
C LEU A 210 20.36 2.20 -6.30
N GLY A 211 20.65 1.89 -5.02
CA GLY A 211 21.52 0.78 -4.67
C GLY A 211 20.88 -0.57 -4.94
N PHE A 212 21.72 -1.57 -5.29
CA PHE A 212 21.27 -2.94 -5.41
C PHE A 212 20.98 -3.54 -4.03
N GLY A 213 19.82 -4.16 -3.86
CA GLY A 213 19.46 -4.94 -2.67
C GLY A 213 18.98 -4.13 -1.47
N THR A 214 18.71 -2.84 -1.63
CA THR A 214 18.06 -2.01 -0.60
C THR A 214 16.73 -1.49 -1.12
N ASP A 215 15.77 -1.31 -0.22
CA ASP A 215 14.50 -0.67 -0.54
C ASP A 215 14.74 0.73 -1.13
N ILE A 216 14.10 1.01 -2.25
CA ILE A 216 14.08 2.35 -2.81
C ILE A 216 13.19 3.21 -1.93
N THR A 217 13.79 4.12 -1.16
CA THR A 217 13.06 4.99 -0.22
C THR A 217 12.57 6.29 -0.85
N SER A 218 13.18 6.72 -1.96
CA SER A 218 12.74 7.90 -2.72
C SER A 218 13.08 7.76 -4.20
N PHE A 219 12.16 8.20 -5.06
CA PHE A 219 12.37 8.27 -6.50
C PHE A 219 11.78 9.57 -7.05
N MET A 220 12.55 10.33 -7.81
CA MET A 220 12.18 11.64 -8.36
C MET A 220 11.59 12.61 -7.31
N GLY A 221 12.09 12.59 -6.08
CA GLY A 221 11.64 13.45 -4.99
C GLY A 221 10.37 12.98 -4.29
N LEU A 222 9.79 11.84 -4.69
CA LEU A 222 8.64 11.24 -4.02
C LEU A 222 9.12 10.13 -3.06
N PRO A 223 8.56 10.04 -1.85
CA PRO A 223 8.76 8.88 -0.99
C PRO A 223 8.25 7.63 -1.69
N THR A 224 9.01 6.56 -1.61
CA THR A 224 8.66 5.29 -2.23
C THR A 224 8.59 4.17 -1.22
N ALA A 225 7.75 3.18 -1.49
CA ALA A 225 7.72 1.94 -0.77
C ALA A 225 7.67 0.78 -1.77
N GLN A 226 8.39 -0.28 -1.43
CA GLN A 226 8.51 -1.47 -2.25
C GLN A 226 7.65 -2.57 -1.67
N SER A 227 6.82 -3.20 -2.52
CA SER A 227 6.03 -4.38 -2.17
C SER A 227 6.84 -5.64 -2.46
N ASN A 228 6.79 -6.59 -1.55
CA ASN A 228 7.40 -7.91 -1.67
C ASN A 228 6.38 -8.96 -2.06
#